data_49778083baae196fc1fc32ba10a596ac
#
_entry.id   49778083baae196fc1fc32ba10a596ac
#
_cell.length_a   1.000
_cell.length_b   1.000
_cell.length_c   1.000
_cell.angle_alpha   90.00
_cell.angle_beta   90.00
_cell.angle_gamma   90.00
#
_symmetry.space_group_name_H-M   'P 1'
#
loop_
_entity.id
_entity.type
_entity.pdbx_description
1 polymer ?
#
loop_
_entity_poly.entity_id
_entity_poly.type
_entity_poly.pdbx_seq_one_letter_code
_entity_poly.pdbx_strand_id
1 'polypeptide(L)'
;MLAQALTMELDMETYASLRRDQETGKKLLYLTDNAGEIGFARVFAEEIAKRYPHLEITFCVRGGIAQNDATREDAAEMGIPFPIIDNGNRIAGTQIDMLGEEAKQALETADVILAKGMANCETMHGCGLNVYYAFLVKCLRFVDLFGKPMFTAMLVKEKGKIAAQ
;
A
#
# COMPACT_ATOMS: atom_id res chain seq x y z
N MET A 1 8.04 -6.61 -19.32
CA MET A 1 7.43 -6.33 -17.99
C MET A 1 5.89 -6.45 -17.99
N LEU A 2 5.16 -5.72 -18.84
CA LEU A 2 3.68 -5.79 -18.83
C LEU A 2 3.15 -7.21 -19.12
N ALA A 3 3.70 -7.90 -20.13
CA ALA A 3 3.33 -9.27 -20.48
C ALA A 3 3.63 -10.28 -19.34
N GLN A 4 4.67 -10.07 -18.56
CA GLN A 4 4.99 -10.90 -17.40
C GLN A 4 4.01 -10.65 -16.24
N ALA A 5 3.58 -9.40 -16.02
CA ALA A 5 2.60 -9.07 -14.99
C ALA A 5 1.26 -9.78 -15.20
N LEU A 6 0.85 -9.99 -16.46
CA LEU A 6 -0.40 -10.67 -16.81
C LEU A 6 -0.35 -12.19 -16.55
N THR A 7 0.84 -12.78 -16.41
CA THR A 7 1.04 -14.21 -16.17
C THR A 7 1.44 -14.53 -14.73
N MET A 8 1.57 -13.50 -13.86
CA MET A 8 1.92 -13.71 -12.45
C MET A 8 0.74 -14.30 -11.69
N GLU A 9 1.03 -15.37 -10.94
CA GLU A 9 0.04 -15.96 -10.03
C GLU A 9 -0.15 -15.04 -8.82
N LEU A 10 -1.41 -14.72 -8.55
CA LEU A 10 -1.81 -13.97 -7.35
C LEU A 10 -2.22 -14.97 -6.26
N ASP A 11 -1.87 -14.68 -5.01
CA ASP A 11 -2.43 -15.41 -3.87
C ASP A 11 -3.94 -15.12 -3.77
N MET A 12 -4.73 -16.06 -4.27
CA MET A 12 -6.18 -15.92 -4.38
C MET A 12 -6.88 -15.94 -3.02
N GLU A 13 -6.28 -16.54 -1.99
CA GLU A 13 -6.82 -16.51 -0.62
C GLU A 13 -6.66 -15.12 -0.02
N THR A 14 -5.46 -14.54 -0.11
CA THR A 14 -5.20 -13.16 0.33
C THR A 14 -6.03 -12.15 -0.47
N TYR A 15 -6.17 -12.34 -1.78
CA TYR A 15 -7.02 -11.50 -2.61
C TYR A 15 -8.50 -11.57 -2.21
N ALA A 16 -9.02 -12.77 -1.93
CA ALA A 16 -10.39 -12.95 -1.45
C ALA A 16 -10.60 -12.30 -0.07
N SER A 17 -9.57 -12.34 0.81
CA SER A 17 -9.60 -11.62 2.09
C SER A 17 -9.66 -10.11 1.90
N LEU A 18 -8.82 -9.54 1.02
CA LEU A 18 -8.84 -8.12 0.69
C LEU A 18 -10.22 -7.68 0.17
N ARG A 19 -10.81 -8.46 -0.71
CA ARG A 19 -12.15 -8.17 -1.24
C ARG A 19 -13.21 -8.15 -0.17
N ARG A 20 -13.22 -9.13 0.76
CA ARG A 20 -14.17 -9.15 1.90
C ARG A 20 -14.01 -7.94 2.79
N ASP A 21 -12.76 -7.57 3.10
CA ASP A 21 -12.49 -6.41 3.95
C ASP A 21 -12.91 -5.09 3.26
N GLN A 22 -12.76 -4.99 1.94
CA GLN A 22 -13.25 -3.85 1.16
C GLN A 22 -14.78 -3.80 1.07
N GLU A 23 -15.45 -4.96 1.04
CA GLU A 23 -16.92 -5.06 0.98
C GLU A 23 -17.57 -4.63 2.30
N THR A 24 -16.92 -4.92 3.43
CA THR A 24 -17.47 -4.65 4.77
C THR A 24 -16.93 -3.38 5.41
N GLY A 25 -15.72 -2.93 5.03
CA GLY A 25 -15.08 -1.73 5.54
C GLY A 25 -15.73 -0.45 5.02
N LYS A 26 -15.41 0.65 5.67
CA LYS A 26 -15.88 2.01 5.31
C LYS A 26 -14.74 2.87 4.81
N LYS A 27 -13.52 2.68 5.32
CA LYS A 27 -12.34 3.51 5.04
C LYS A 27 -11.19 2.66 4.53
N LEU A 28 -10.69 3.01 3.35
CA LEU A 28 -9.48 2.44 2.77
C LEU A 28 -8.38 3.51 2.72
N LEU A 29 -7.26 3.23 3.37
CA LEU A 29 -6.05 4.04 3.24
C LEU A 29 -5.12 3.41 2.21
N TYR A 30 -4.82 4.16 1.15
CA TYR A 30 -3.93 3.74 0.08
C TYR A 30 -2.55 4.38 0.26
N LEU A 31 -1.57 3.62 0.76
CA LEU A 31 -0.19 4.07 0.90
C LEU A 31 0.53 3.87 -0.43
N THR A 32 0.96 4.97 -1.04
CA THR A 32 1.65 4.97 -2.33
C THR A 32 3.11 4.50 -2.21
N ASP A 33 3.72 4.20 -3.35
CA ASP A 33 5.15 3.92 -3.51
C ASP A 33 5.73 4.92 -4.52
N ASN A 34 6.16 4.48 -5.69
CA ASN A 34 6.89 5.32 -6.65
C ASN A 34 5.99 6.32 -7.40
N ALA A 35 6.53 7.51 -7.69
CA ALA A 35 5.89 8.52 -8.53
C ALA A 35 5.53 7.97 -9.93
N GLY A 36 6.36 7.10 -10.50
CA GLY A 36 6.08 6.45 -11.78
C GLY A 36 4.92 5.44 -11.76
N GLU A 37 4.46 5.01 -10.59
CA GLU A 37 3.36 4.06 -10.42
C GLU A 37 2.03 4.73 -10.05
N ILE A 38 2.04 6.01 -9.67
CA ILE A 38 0.85 6.67 -9.10
C ILE A 38 -0.33 6.74 -10.09
N GLY A 39 -0.05 6.79 -11.39
CA GLY A 39 -1.08 6.72 -12.42
C GLY A 39 -1.81 5.37 -12.44
N PHE A 40 -1.09 4.26 -12.25
CA PHE A 40 -1.69 2.93 -12.11
C PHE A 40 -2.43 2.80 -10.77
N ALA A 41 -1.92 3.41 -9.70
CA ALA A 41 -2.59 3.47 -8.42
C ALA A 41 -3.95 4.18 -8.53
N ARG A 42 -4.03 5.28 -9.30
CA ARG A 42 -5.28 5.98 -9.62
C ARG A 42 -6.28 5.04 -10.29
N VAL A 43 -5.91 4.42 -11.41
CA VAL A 43 -6.80 3.51 -12.16
C VAL A 43 -7.30 2.37 -11.25
N PHE A 44 -6.43 1.80 -10.45
CA PHE A 44 -6.79 0.72 -9.53
C PHE A 44 -7.77 1.18 -8.44
N ALA A 45 -7.54 2.36 -7.86
CA ALA A 45 -8.45 2.91 -6.85
C ALA A 45 -9.81 3.30 -7.44
N GLU A 46 -9.85 3.82 -8.69
CA GLU A 46 -11.10 4.08 -9.40
C GLU A 46 -11.92 2.79 -9.62
N GLU A 47 -11.26 1.67 -9.94
CA GLU A 47 -11.93 0.36 -10.07
C GLU A 47 -12.43 -0.17 -8.71
N ILE A 48 -11.68 0.05 -7.63
CA ILE A 48 -12.15 -0.25 -6.27
C ILE A 48 -13.39 0.58 -5.93
N ALA A 49 -13.36 1.90 -6.18
CA ALA A 49 -14.48 2.81 -5.89
C ALA A 49 -15.74 2.46 -6.71
N LYS A 50 -15.59 2.06 -7.96
CA LYS A 50 -16.72 1.58 -8.78
C LYS A 50 -17.36 0.31 -8.21
N ARG A 51 -16.53 -0.60 -7.70
CA ARG A 51 -16.99 -1.87 -7.15
C ARG A 51 -17.57 -1.73 -5.75
N TYR A 52 -17.02 -0.84 -4.95
CA TYR A 52 -17.38 -0.60 -3.55
C TYR A 52 -17.67 0.90 -3.33
N PRO A 53 -18.83 1.43 -3.82
CA PRO A 53 -19.13 2.86 -3.77
C PRO A 53 -19.28 3.44 -2.36
N HIS A 54 -19.42 2.57 -1.35
CA HIS A 54 -19.50 2.94 0.07
C HIS A 54 -18.13 3.15 0.72
N LEU A 55 -17.05 2.73 0.04
CA LEU A 55 -15.70 2.73 0.60
C LEU A 55 -15.04 4.10 0.36
N GLU A 56 -14.77 4.83 1.43
CA GLU A 56 -14.03 6.08 1.40
C GLU A 56 -12.54 5.81 1.20
N ILE A 57 -12.00 6.17 0.04
CA ILE A 57 -10.59 5.95 -0.30
C ILE A 57 -9.81 7.23 -0.05
N THR A 58 -8.73 7.14 0.71
CA THR A 58 -7.77 8.23 0.94
C THR A 58 -6.37 7.77 0.51
N PHE A 59 -5.68 8.61 -0.26
CA PHE A 59 -4.29 8.38 -0.64
C PHE A 59 -3.35 9.01 0.37
N CYS A 60 -2.31 8.29 0.77
CA CYS A 60 -1.21 8.82 1.57
C CYS A 60 0.08 8.76 0.75
N VAL A 61 0.65 9.92 0.49
CA VAL A 61 1.91 10.14 -0.25
C VAL A 61 3.04 10.53 0.71
N ARG A 62 4.25 10.78 0.21
CA ARG A 62 5.34 11.31 1.03
C ARG A 62 5.18 12.81 1.29
N GLY A 63 5.56 13.24 2.49
CA GLY A 63 5.55 14.66 2.91
C GLY A 63 6.66 15.51 2.26
N GLY A 64 7.43 14.93 1.35
CA GLY A 64 8.44 15.57 0.53
C GLY A 64 9.28 14.53 -0.21
N ILE A 65 10.27 14.99 -0.97
CA ILE A 65 11.10 14.13 -1.83
C ILE A 65 11.84 13.09 -0.97
N ALA A 66 11.54 11.82 -1.24
CA ALA A 66 12.16 10.63 -0.65
C ALA A 66 12.48 9.65 -1.79
N GLN A 67 13.70 9.66 -2.29
CA GLN A 67 14.09 8.88 -3.47
C GLN A 67 13.17 9.17 -4.67
N ASN A 68 12.41 8.19 -5.12
CA ASN A 68 11.43 8.28 -6.21
C ASN A 68 9.99 8.03 -5.74
N ASP A 69 9.75 8.14 -4.44
CA ASP A 69 8.40 7.97 -3.87
C ASP A 69 7.48 9.13 -4.29
N ALA A 70 6.19 8.82 -4.44
CA ALA A 70 5.18 9.78 -4.87
C ALA A 70 4.92 10.86 -3.82
N THR A 71 4.83 12.11 -4.26
CA THR A 71 4.52 13.30 -3.47
C THR A 71 3.13 13.84 -3.76
N ARG A 72 2.71 14.92 -3.07
CA ARG A 72 1.45 15.63 -3.37
C ARG A 72 1.46 16.22 -4.78
N GLU A 73 2.61 16.68 -5.27
CA GLU A 73 2.79 17.23 -6.60
C GLU A 73 2.53 16.17 -7.66
N ASP A 74 3.11 14.98 -7.49
CA ASP A 74 2.89 13.85 -8.41
C ASP A 74 1.42 13.42 -8.42
N ALA A 75 0.78 13.37 -7.26
CA ALA A 75 -0.62 13.02 -7.14
C ALA A 75 -1.54 14.08 -7.82
N ALA A 76 -1.21 15.36 -7.70
CA ALA A 76 -1.93 16.45 -8.33
C ALA A 76 -1.77 16.43 -9.86
N GLU A 77 -0.53 16.21 -10.36
CA GLU A 77 -0.24 16.09 -11.79
C GLU A 77 -0.99 14.92 -12.43
N MET A 78 -1.06 13.80 -11.73
CA MET A 78 -1.83 12.62 -12.17
C MET A 78 -3.34 12.74 -11.97
N GLY A 79 -3.82 13.83 -11.36
CA GLY A 79 -5.24 14.10 -11.18
C GLY A 79 -5.96 13.04 -10.36
N ILE A 80 -5.38 12.60 -9.24
CA ILE A 80 -5.99 11.63 -8.32
C ILE A 80 -7.34 12.18 -7.82
N PRO A 81 -8.48 11.50 -8.07
CA PRO A 81 -9.81 12.02 -7.75
C PRO A 81 -10.23 11.72 -6.29
N PHE A 82 -9.30 11.36 -5.43
CA PHE A 82 -9.53 11.01 -4.03
C PHE A 82 -8.85 12.00 -3.09
N PRO A 83 -9.27 12.11 -1.82
CA PRO A 83 -8.53 12.85 -0.80
C PRO A 83 -7.07 12.41 -0.72
N ILE A 84 -6.15 13.37 -0.64
CA ILE A 84 -4.71 13.15 -0.55
C ILE A 84 -4.20 13.74 0.74
N ILE A 85 -3.60 12.91 1.56
CA ILE A 85 -2.82 13.30 2.73
C ILE A 85 -1.34 12.97 2.48
N ASP A 86 -0.44 13.47 3.31
CA ASP A 86 0.95 13.04 3.30
C ASP A 86 1.40 12.47 4.64
N ASN A 87 2.48 11.71 4.63
CA ASN A 87 2.99 11.04 5.83
C ASN A 87 3.73 11.98 6.80
N GLY A 88 3.87 13.26 6.48
CA GLY A 88 4.51 14.29 7.31
C GLY A 88 6.04 14.26 7.32
N ASN A 89 6.69 13.37 6.54
CA ASN A 89 8.14 13.24 6.52
C ASN A 89 8.69 12.87 5.13
N ARG A 90 10.03 12.76 5.03
CA ARG A 90 10.77 12.44 3.79
C ARG A 90 11.49 11.10 3.88
N ILE A 91 10.92 10.14 4.57
CA ILE A 91 11.50 8.81 4.77
C ILE A 91 10.78 7.84 3.84
N ALA A 92 11.53 7.00 3.12
CA ALA A 92 10.96 5.95 2.30
C ALA A 92 10.20 4.93 3.17
N GLY A 93 9.06 4.47 2.69
CA GLY A 93 8.16 3.61 3.45
C GLY A 93 7.28 4.39 4.45
N THR A 94 6.65 3.68 5.38
CA THR A 94 5.75 4.24 6.39
C THR A 94 6.25 3.88 7.78
N GLN A 95 7.10 4.75 8.34
CA GLN A 95 7.58 4.65 9.73
C GLN A 95 6.49 5.18 10.66
N ILE A 96 5.75 4.27 11.30
CA ILE A 96 4.52 4.62 12.08
C ILE A 96 4.82 5.64 13.18
N ASP A 97 5.95 5.50 13.89
CA ASP A 97 6.33 6.39 14.97
C ASP A 97 6.74 7.81 14.51
N MET A 98 6.95 8.00 13.21
CA MET A 98 7.40 9.26 12.61
C MET A 98 6.34 9.91 11.70
N LEU A 99 5.11 9.38 11.70
CA LEU A 99 4.01 9.94 10.93
C LEU A 99 3.55 11.29 11.50
N GLY A 100 3.16 12.18 10.60
CA GLY A 100 2.38 13.37 10.96
C GLY A 100 0.99 12.98 11.50
N GLU A 101 0.38 13.85 12.31
CA GLU A 101 -0.88 13.55 12.99
C GLU A 101 -2.00 13.15 12.04
N GLU A 102 -2.12 13.77 10.86
CA GLU A 102 -3.14 13.46 9.86
C GLU A 102 -2.99 12.01 9.33
N ALA A 103 -1.76 11.62 8.97
CA ALA A 103 -1.48 10.28 8.48
C ALA A 103 -1.62 9.22 9.57
N LYS A 104 -1.24 9.55 10.80
CA LYS A 104 -1.39 8.68 11.97
C LYS A 104 -2.87 8.41 12.24
N GLN A 105 -3.69 9.45 12.28
CA GLN A 105 -5.14 9.33 12.45
C GLN A 105 -5.78 8.52 11.32
N ALA A 106 -5.37 8.76 10.06
CA ALA A 106 -5.85 8.00 8.92
C ALA A 106 -5.49 6.52 9.03
N LEU A 107 -4.26 6.21 9.47
CA LEU A 107 -3.78 4.84 9.67
C LEU A 107 -4.57 4.10 10.77
N GLU A 108 -4.82 4.79 11.91
CA GLU A 108 -5.53 4.23 13.06
C GLU A 108 -7.04 4.01 12.80
N THR A 109 -7.63 4.82 11.92
CA THR A 109 -9.08 4.77 11.65
C THR A 109 -9.43 4.02 10.35
N ALA A 110 -8.45 3.57 9.59
CA ALA A 110 -8.69 2.79 8.38
C ALA A 110 -9.17 1.37 8.72
N ASP A 111 -10.23 0.92 8.06
CA ASP A 111 -10.68 -0.47 8.13
C ASP A 111 -9.81 -1.39 7.29
N VAL A 112 -9.28 -0.85 6.17
CA VAL A 112 -8.40 -1.55 5.24
C VAL A 112 -7.25 -0.64 4.84
N ILE A 113 -6.03 -1.14 4.92
CA ILE A 113 -4.84 -0.43 4.44
C ILE A 113 -4.26 -1.21 3.26
N LEU A 114 -4.11 -0.56 2.12
CA LEU A 114 -3.41 -1.11 0.97
C LEU A 114 -2.07 -0.40 0.82
N ALA A 115 -0.98 -1.10 1.14
CA ALA A 115 0.37 -0.55 1.16
C ALA A 115 1.15 -1.03 -0.06
N LYS A 116 1.51 -0.10 -0.95
CA LYS A 116 2.27 -0.38 -2.16
C LYS A 116 3.78 -0.31 -1.89
N GLY A 117 4.52 -1.22 -2.52
CA GLY A 117 5.98 -1.24 -2.51
C GLY A 117 6.62 -1.93 -1.33
N MET A 118 7.89 -2.30 -1.52
CA MET A 118 8.67 -3.02 -0.50
C MET A 118 8.96 -2.16 0.72
N ALA A 119 9.24 -0.85 0.53
CA ALA A 119 9.58 0.05 1.64
C ALA A 119 8.44 0.17 2.66
N ASN A 120 7.18 0.21 2.22
CA ASN A 120 6.03 0.17 3.12
C ASN A 120 5.96 -1.17 3.88
N CYS A 121 6.19 -2.31 3.21
CA CYS A 121 6.23 -3.61 3.85
C CYS A 121 7.36 -3.70 4.88
N GLU A 122 8.57 -3.21 4.57
CA GLU A 122 9.72 -3.22 5.48
C GLU A 122 9.47 -2.44 6.77
N THR A 123 8.81 -1.28 6.64
CA THR A 123 8.63 -0.35 7.76
C THR A 123 7.39 -0.64 8.61
N MET A 124 6.40 -1.34 8.05
CA MET A 124 5.13 -1.61 8.72
C MET A 124 4.96 -3.07 9.15
N HIS A 125 5.77 -4.01 8.62
CA HIS A 125 5.61 -5.44 8.94
C HIS A 125 5.63 -5.69 10.46
N GLY A 126 4.62 -6.39 10.97
CA GLY A 126 4.44 -6.60 12.40
C GLY A 126 3.68 -5.49 13.13
N CYS A 127 3.11 -4.50 12.44
CA CYS A 127 2.38 -3.38 13.05
C CYS A 127 1.04 -3.80 13.68
N GLY A 128 0.46 -4.92 13.28
CA GLY A 128 -0.79 -5.45 13.83
C GLY A 128 -2.06 -4.78 13.30
N LEU A 129 -1.94 -3.92 12.27
CA LEU A 129 -3.08 -3.31 11.58
C LEU A 129 -3.57 -4.20 10.43
N ASN A 130 -4.75 -3.91 9.89
CA ASN A 130 -5.31 -4.64 8.74
C ASN A 130 -4.68 -4.15 7.42
N VAL A 131 -3.44 -4.56 7.17
CA VAL A 131 -2.64 -4.14 6.02
C VAL A 131 -2.52 -5.24 4.99
N TYR A 132 -2.69 -4.86 3.73
CA TYR A 132 -2.37 -5.66 2.55
C TYR A 132 -1.19 -5.02 1.83
N TYR A 133 -0.05 -5.70 1.82
CA TYR A 133 1.14 -5.27 1.11
C TYR A 133 1.13 -5.80 -0.31
N ALA A 134 1.29 -4.89 -1.29
CA ALA A 134 1.38 -5.25 -2.70
C ALA A 134 2.70 -4.73 -3.28
N PHE A 135 3.63 -5.62 -3.58
CA PHE A 135 4.98 -5.29 -4.04
C PHE A 135 5.57 -6.34 -4.98
N LEU A 136 6.67 -5.98 -5.64
CA LEU A 136 7.52 -6.89 -6.39
C LEU A 136 8.77 -7.20 -5.57
N VAL A 137 9.14 -8.48 -5.44
CA VAL A 137 10.38 -8.88 -4.74
C VAL A 137 11.59 -8.38 -5.54
N LYS A 138 12.35 -7.42 -5.00
CA LYS A 138 13.48 -6.77 -5.68
C LYS A 138 14.82 -6.91 -4.95
N CYS A 139 14.86 -7.62 -3.80
CA CYS A 139 16.12 -7.83 -3.07
C CYS A 139 16.17 -9.21 -2.40
N LEU A 140 17.38 -9.67 -2.12
CA LEU A 140 17.61 -11.00 -1.52
C LEU A 140 16.97 -11.13 -0.13
N ARG A 141 16.94 -10.07 0.67
CA ARG A 141 16.29 -10.08 1.99
C ARG A 141 14.80 -10.48 1.88
N PHE A 142 14.09 -10.00 0.86
CA PHE A 142 12.69 -10.36 0.63
C PHE A 142 12.56 -11.76 0.03
N VAL A 143 13.54 -12.21 -0.77
CA VAL A 143 13.62 -13.61 -1.19
C VAL A 143 13.69 -14.54 0.02
N ASP A 144 14.57 -14.24 0.99
CA ASP A 144 14.73 -15.03 2.20
C ASP A 144 13.49 -14.95 3.11
N LEU A 145 12.93 -13.75 3.28
CA LEU A 145 11.78 -13.52 4.16
C LEU A 145 10.49 -14.22 3.68
N PHE A 146 10.22 -14.19 2.40
CA PHE A 146 8.98 -14.70 1.81
C PHE A 146 9.16 -16.04 1.07
N GLY A 147 10.38 -16.53 0.92
CA GLY A 147 10.67 -17.79 0.19
C GLY A 147 10.26 -17.74 -1.28
N LYS A 148 10.28 -16.55 -1.89
CA LYS A 148 9.87 -16.33 -3.29
C LYS A 148 11.01 -15.78 -4.12
N PRO A 149 11.13 -16.19 -5.40
CA PRO A 149 12.18 -15.70 -6.29
C PRO A 149 12.12 -14.17 -6.50
N MET A 150 13.26 -13.61 -6.92
CA MET A 150 13.32 -12.23 -7.43
C MET A 150 12.25 -11.99 -8.50
N PHE A 151 11.70 -10.80 -8.50
CA PHE A 151 10.66 -10.34 -9.44
C PHE A 151 9.32 -11.09 -9.34
N THR A 152 9.07 -11.79 -8.24
CA THR A 152 7.72 -12.30 -7.93
C THR A 152 6.83 -11.16 -7.43
N ALA A 153 5.64 -11.01 -8.02
CA ALA A 153 4.61 -10.11 -7.49
C ALA A 153 3.97 -10.74 -6.24
N MET A 154 3.86 -9.94 -5.20
CA MET A 154 3.33 -10.38 -3.91
C MET A 154 2.10 -9.56 -3.53
N LEU A 155 1.09 -10.25 -3.03
CA LEU A 155 0.02 -9.67 -2.22
C LEU A 155 0.02 -10.41 -0.89
N VAL A 156 0.33 -9.72 0.20
CA VAL A 156 0.51 -10.31 1.52
C VAL A 156 -0.34 -9.57 2.55
N LYS A 157 -1.17 -10.30 3.29
CA LYS A 157 -1.88 -9.74 4.44
C LYS A 157 -0.97 -9.72 5.66
N GLU A 158 -0.99 -8.61 6.41
CA GLU A 158 -0.32 -8.53 7.73
C GLU A 158 -0.85 -9.62 8.66
N LYS A 159 0.07 -10.34 9.31
CA LYS A 159 -0.27 -11.47 10.20
C LYS A 159 -0.39 -11.09 11.68
N GLY A 160 -0.38 -9.78 12.00
CA GLY A 160 -0.35 -9.28 13.37
C GLY A 160 1.04 -9.45 14.03
N LYS A 161 1.24 -8.84 15.18
CA LYS A 161 2.49 -8.98 15.94
C LYS A 161 2.78 -10.46 16.18
N ILE A 162 3.85 -10.98 15.58
CA ILE A 162 4.42 -12.26 16.01
C ILE A 162 4.87 -12.00 17.46
N ALA A 163 4.21 -12.65 18.41
CA ALA A 163 4.66 -12.58 19.81
C ALA A 163 6.15 -12.93 19.82
N ALA A 164 6.97 -12.00 20.31
CA ALA A 164 8.40 -12.23 20.46
C ALA A 164 8.58 -13.49 21.31
N GLN A 165 9.16 -14.54 20.72
CA GLN A 165 9.60 -15.73 21.42
C GLN A 165 10.91 -15.44 22.15
#